data_6f33e591d0b734a0ad9b00bdb25b92d7
#
_entry.id   6f33e591d0b734a0ad9b00bdb25b92d7
#
_cell.length_a   1.000
_cell.length_b   1.000
_cell.length_c   1.000
_cell.angle_alpha   90.00
_cell.angle_beta   90.00
_cell.angle_gamma   90.00
#
_symmetry.space_group_name_H-M   'P 1'
#
loop_
_entity.id
_entity.type
_entity.pdbx_description
1 polymer ?
#
loop_
_entity_poly.entity_id
_entity_poly.type
_entity_poly.pdbx_seq_one_letter_code
_entity_poly.pdbx_strand_id
1 'polypeptide(L)'
;DALAINLKIGKVVKQMATGEKMNQLGILIGGAGFSGIEFAAEISCCVKKMCQKNNVRGKNSVITLIEAGPKILPMVSDGERKVISKRLTELGVVLMENSAIEEIGDGFVKLKSGQTLNGDMVVWTAGIKANEFLKSIAILPLTDKGKIVVDESLQVQVWKNIFAIGDNQEFIDPKTQKPVPAL
;
A
#
# COMPACT_ATOMS: atom_id res chain seq x y z
N ASP A 1 -9.90 6.99 -4.93
CA ASP A 1 -9.66 6.15 -3.75
C ASP A 1 -9.50 6.96 -2.46
N ALA A 2 -8.63 7.99 -2.38
CA ALA A 2 -8.41 8.80 -1.17
C ALA A 2 -9.70 9.44 -0.63
N LEU A 3 -10.55 9.98 -1.50
CA LEU A 3 -11.84 10.54 -1.10
C LEU A 3 -12.77 9.46 -0.52
N ALA A 4 -12.84 8.30 -1.15
CA ALA A 4 -13.67 7.18 -0.67
C ALA A 4 -13.21 6.68 0.70
N ILE A 5 -11.90 6.58 0.92
CA ILE A 5 -11.29 6.23 2.21
C ILE A 5 -11.71 7.25 3.29
N ASN A 6 -11.55 8.54 3.00
CA ASN A 6 -11.89 9.61 3.94
C ASN A 6 -13.39 9.60 4.32
N LEU A 7 -14.27 9.45 3.32
CA LEU A 7 -15.72 9.35 3.54
C LEU A 7 -16.08 8.12 4.37
N LYS A 8 -15.49 6.97 4.10
CA LYS A 8 -15.74 5.73 4.86
C LYS A 8 -15.31 5.88 6.32
N ILE A 9 -14.12 6.43 6.58
CA ILE A 9 -13.64 6.70 7.94
C ILE A 9 -14.58 7.67 8.65
N GLY A 10 -14.95 8.78 8.01
CA GLY A 10 -15.87 9.77 8.59
C GLY A 10 -17.22 9.17 8.96
N LYS A 11 -17.76 8.27 8.13
CA LYS A 11 -19.01 7.54 8.42
C LYS A 11 -18.86 6.67 9.66
N VAL A 12 -17.79 5.84 9.72
CA VAL A 12 -17.55 4.94 10.85
C VAL A 12 -17.34 5.72 12.16
N VAL A 13 -16.55 6.82 12.12
CA VAL A 13 -16.33 7.67 13.31
C VAL A 13 -17.65 8.29 13.81
N LYS A 14 -18.54 8.70 12.92
CA LYS A 14 -19.89 9.19 13.30
C LYS A 14 -20.70 8.09 13.96
N GLN A 15 -20.71 6.88 13.42
CA GLN A 15 -21.41 5.73 14.02
C GLN A 15 -20.86 5.37 15.42
N MET A 16 -19.55 5.53 15.63
CA MET A 16 -18.94 5.37 16.96
C MET A 16 -19.38 6.48 17.92
N ALA A 17 -19.50 7.71 17.43
CA ALA A 17 -19.93 8.85 18.24
C ALA A 17 -21.41 8.76 18.66
N THR A 18 -22.27 8.15 17.84
CA THR A 18 -23.71 7.92 18.14
C THR A 18 -23.97 6.63 18.91
N GLY A 19 -22.94 5.80 19.11
CA GLY A 19 -23.09 4.49 19.77
C GLY A 19 -23.65 3.38 18.88
N GLU A 20 -23.88 3.65 17.58
CA GLU A 20 -24.31 2.63 16.60
C GLU A 20 -23.19 1.59 16.35
N LYS A 21 -21.93 1.99 16.51
CA LYS A 21 -20.77 1.11 16.42
C LYS A 21 -20.02 1.09 17.76
N MET A 22 -20.01 -0.05 18.41
CA MET A 22 -19.35 -0.26 19.71
C MET A 22 -17.89 -0.67 19.56
N ASN A 23 -17.50 -1.24 18.41
CA ASN A 23 -16.15 -1.73 18.17
C ASN A 23 -15.25 -0.64 17.58
N GLN A 24 -13.95 -0.82 17.73
CA GLN A 24 -12.93 0.03 17.12
C GLN A 24 -13.00 -0.03 15.58
N LEU A 25 -12.58 1.06 14.94
CA LEU A 25 -12.38 1.08 13.49
C LEU A 25 -11.19 0.18 13.12
N GLY A 26 -11.45 -0.89 12.38
CA GLY A 26 -10.44 -1.83 11.88
C GLY A 26 -9.98 -1.44 10.46
N ILE A 27 -8.68 -1.20 10.27
CA ILE A 27 -8.08 -0.93 8.96
C ILE A 27 -6.99 -1.94 8.70
N LEU A 28 -7.11 -2.69 7.60
CA LEU A 28 -6.13 -3.67 7.14
C LEU A 28 -5.38 -3.09 5.96
N ILE A 29 -4.04 -3.06 6.02
CA ILE A 29 -3.20 -2.50 4.96
C ILE A 29 -2.27 -3.60 4.45
N GLY A 30 -2.40 -3.99 3.18
CA GLY A 30 -1.56 -5.00 2.54
C GLY A 30 -0.35 -4.36 1.86
N GLY A 31 0.85 -4.75 2.30
CA GLY A 31 2.14 -4.27 1.81
C GLY A 31 2.79 -3.22 2.71
N ALA A 32 3.97 -3.54 3.25
CA ALA A 32 4.77 -2.66 4.10
C ALA A 32 5.99 -2.07 3.37
N GLY A 33 5.81 -1.68 2.11
CA GLY A 33 6.69 -0.78 1.39
C GLY A 33 6.51 0.67 1.84
N PHE A 34 7.18 1.63 1.19
CA PHE A 34 7.10 3.05 1.54
C PHE A 34 5.64 3.55 1.60
N SER A 35 4.85 3.31 0.55
CA SER A 35 3.45 3.77 0.49
C SER A 35 2.58 3.22 1.62
N GLY A 36 2.74 1.92 1.96
CA GLY A 36 1.97 1.30 3.03
C GLY A 36 2.31 1.87 4.40
N ILE A 37 3.58 2.11 4.66
CA ILE A 37 4.07 2.70 5.92
C ILE A 37 3.63 4.15 6.06
N GLU A 38 3.79 4.97 5.03
CA GLU A 38 3.32 6.36 5.02
C GLU A 38 1.82 6.43 5.24
N PHE A 39 1.06 5.60 4.50
CA PHE A 39 -0.38 5.53 4.67
C PHE A 39 -0.78 5.11 6.09
N ALA A 40 -0.14 4.06 6.65
CA ALA A 40 -0.43 3.59 8.00
C ALA A 40 -0.18 4.68 9.06
N ALA A 41 0.92 5.43 8.93
CA ALA A 41 1.26 6.51 9.84
C ALA A 41 0.26 7.67 9.75
N GLU A 42 -0.03 8.14 8.52
CA GLU A 42 -0.96 9.25 8.29
C GLU A 42 -2.40 8.91 8.70
N ILE A 43 -2.89 7.72 8.36
CA ILE A 43 -4.25 7.32 8.69
C ILE A 43 -4.45 7.19 10.20
N SER A 44 -3.42 6.72 10.93
CA SER A 44 -3.43 6.68 12.39
C SER A 44 -3.65 8.07 13.00
N CYS A 45 -2.87 9.05 12.53
CA CYS A 45 -3.01 10.43 12.96
C CYS A 45 -4.37 11.04 12.56
N CYS A 46 -4.83 10.76 11.34
CA CYS A 46 -6.10 11.25 10.83
C CYS A 46 -7.29 10.74 11.64
N VAL A 47 -7.37 9.42 11.85
CA VAL A 47 -8.44 8.79 12.64
C VAL A 47 -8.47 9.34 14.06
N LYS A 48 -7.31 9.48 14.70
CA LYS A 48 -7.21 10.06 16.04
C LYS A 48 -7.80 11.48 16.10
N LYS A 49 -7.44 12.34 15.14
CA LYS A 49 -7.98 13.71 15.04
C LYS A 49 -9.49 13.72 14.79
N MET A 50 -9.99 12.84 13.91
CA MET A 50 -11.42 12.72 13.61
C MET A 50 -12.22 12.26 14.85
N CYS A 51 -11.71 11.27 15.58
CA CYS A 51 -12.33 10.80 16.81
C CYS A 51 -12.37 11.89 17.88
N GLN A 52 -11.30 12.65 18.07
CA GLN A 52 -11.27 13.79 19.00
C GLN A 52 -12.32 14.85 18.65
N LYS A 53 -12.44 15.21 17.35
CA LYS A 53 -13.45 16.17 16.86
C LYS A 53 -14.90 15.72 17.09
N ASN A 54 -15.13 14.41 17.10
CA ASN A 54 -16.47 13.83 17.28
C ASN A 54 -16.70 13.31 18.71
N ASN A 55 -15.85 13.67 19.68
CA ASN A 55 -15.93 13.26 21.09
C ASN A 55 -15.92 11.73 21.31
N VAL A 56 -15.36 10.97 20.38
CA VAL A 56 -15.15 9.52 20.52
C VAL A 56 -13.96 9.30 21.45
N ARG A 57 -14.19 8.68 22.61
CA ARG A 57 -13.19 8.44 23.66
C ARG A 57 -12.60 7.02 23.56
N GLY A 58 -11.40 6.83 24.12
CA GLY A 58 -10.75 5.54 24.23
C GLY A 58 -9.89 5.16 23.04
N LYS A 59 -9.59 3.86 22.90
CA LYS A 59 -8.81 3.30 21.79
C LYS A 59 -9.74 3.11 20.58
N ASN A 60 -9.63 3.98 19.61
CA ASN A 60 -10.66 4.19 18.57
C ASN A 60 -10.41 3.41 17.28
N SER A 61 -9.18 2.91 17.07
CA SER A 61 -8.83 2.19 15.84
C SER A 61 -7.77 1.12 16.09
N VAL A 62 -7.81 0.09 15.25
CA VAL A 62 -6.76 -0.92 15.07
C VAL A 62 -6.34 -0.86 13.61
N ILE A 63 -5.11 -0.43 13.37
CA ILE A 63 -4.52 -0.38 12.04
C ILE A 63 -3.50 -1.50 11.97
N THR A 64 -3.71 -2.45 11.07
CA THR A 64 -2.83 -3.61 10.87
C THR A 64 -2.13 -3.48 9.52
N LEU A 65 -0.80 -3.39 9.55
CA LEU A 65 0.05 -3.37 8.38
C LEU A 65 0.61 -4.77 8.16
N ILE A 66 0.27 -5.38 7.02
CA ILE A 66 0.51 -6.79 6.70
C ILE A 66 1.57 -6.87 5.61
N GLU A 67 2.66 -7.60 5.89
CA GLU A 67 3.79 -7.78 4.98
C GLU A 67 4.03 -9.27 4.73
N ALA A 68 4.16 -9.63 3.46
CA ALA A 68 4.44 -11.01 3.05
C ALA A 68 5.87 -11.44 3.39
N GLY A 69 6.80 -10.51 3.31
CA GLY A 69 8.21 -10.73 3.61
C GLY A 69 8.54 -10.77 5.10
N PRO A 70 9.77 -11.18 5.43
CA PRO A 70 10.21 -11.29 6.82
C PRO A 70 10.48 -9.93 7.49
N LYS A 71 10.51 -8.86 6.73
CA LYS A 71 10.82 -7.51 7.22
C LYS A 71 10.07 -6.45 6.42
N ILE A 72 9.59 -5.41 7.09
CA ILE A 72 9.15 -4.20 6.42
C ILE A 72 10.33 -3.50 5.72
N LEU A 73 10.11 -2.80 4.62
CA LEU A 73 11.13 -2.03 3.90
C LEU A 73 12.45 -2.80 3.75
N PRO A 74 12.53 -3.88 2.96
CA PRO A 74 13.74 -4.70 2.86
C PRO A 74 14.96 -3.94 2.31
N MET A 75 14.75 -2.80 1.65
CA MET A 75 15.79 -1.96 1.03
C MET A 75 16.47 -0.98 2.00
N VAL A 76 15.91 -0.76 3.21
CA VAL A 76 16.54 0.13 4.20
C VAL A 76 17.40 -0.65 5.19
N SER A 77 18.34 0.03 5.86
CA SER A 77 19.18 -0.55 6.89
C SER A 77 18.38 -1.05 8.10
N ASP A 78 18.91 -2.01 8.85
CA ASP A 78 18.25 -2.51 10.06
C ASP A 78 18.09 -1.43 11.14
N GLY A 79 19.01 -0.46 11.20
CA GLY A 79 18.91 0.69 12.10
C GLY A 79 17.70 1.58 11.79
N GLU A 80 17.55 1.96 10.51
CA GLU A 80 16.42 2.76 10.04
C GLU A 80 15.10 2.02 10.23
N ARG A 81 15.06 0.73 9.89
CA ARG A 81 13.88 -0.12 10.07
C ARG A 81 13.43 -0.16 11.53
N LYS A 82 14.36 -0.29 12.45
CA LYS A 82 14.06 -0.28 13.89
C LYS A 82 13.40 1.02 14.35
N VAL A 83 13.90 2.16 13.86
CA VAL A 83 13.31 3.48 14.16
C VAL A 83 11.89 3.58 13.59
N ILE A 84 11.70 3.15 12.33
CA ILE A 84 10.39 3.17 11.66
C ILE A 84 9.40 2.26 12.38
N SER A 85 9.78 1.01 12.68
CA SER A 85 8.92 0.06 13.41
C SER A 85 8.52 0.58 14.78
N LYS A 86 9.47 1.17 15.52
CA LYS A 86 9.18 1.80 16.80
C LYS A 86 8.15 2.93 16.64
N ARG A 87 8.33 3.79 15.63
CA ARG A 87 7.40 4.90 15.37
C ARG A 87 6.00 4.41 15.02
N LEU A 88 5.87 3.38 14.19
CA LEU A 88 4.58 2.79 13.86
C LEU A 88 3.89 2.20 15.09
N THR A 89 4.63 1.51 15.93
CA THR A 89 4.11 0.97 17.21
C THR A 89 3.62 2.09 18.15
N GLU A 90 4.37 3.20 18.26
CA GLU A 90 3.95 4.38 19.04
C GLU A 90 2.67 5.03 18.49
N LEU A 91 2.45 4.94 17.20
CA LEU A 91 1.21 5.38 16.54
C LEU A 91 0.04 4.38 16.72
N GLY A 92 0.30 3.22 17.31
CA GLY A 92 -0.71 2.17 17.52
C GLY A 92 -0.94 1.28 16.30
N VAL A 93 -0.01 1.27 15.35
CA VAL A 93 -0.04 0.36 14.20
C VAL A 93 0.49 -1.01 14.60
N VAL A 94 -0.26 -2.06 14.27
CA VAL A 94 0.13 -3.46 14.44
C VAL A 94 0.88 -3.90 13.19
N LEU A 95 2.11 -4.39 13.35
CA LEU A 95 2.91 -4.94 12.26
C LEU A 95 2.76 -6.46 12.21
N MET A 96 2.46 -6.99 11.03
CA MET A 96 2.38 -8.43 10.76
C MET A 96 3.32 -8.77 9.61
N GLU A 97 4.52 -9.17 9.93
CA GLU A 97 5.52 -9.68 8.97
C GLU A 97 5.32 -11.20 8.74
N ASN A 98 5.94 -11.76 7.70
CA ASN A 98 5.77 -13.16 7.26
C ASN A 98 4.29 -13.55 7.04
N SER A 99 3.47 -12.59 6.65
CA SER A 99 2.01 -12.72 6.59
C SER A 99 1.50 -12.46 5.18
N ALA A 100 1.80 -13.40 4.26
CA ALA A 100 1.35 -13.28 2.88
C ALA A 100 -0.18 -13.38 2.78
N ILE A 101 -0.80 -12.40 2.13
CA ILE A 101 -2.22 -12.38 1.85
C ILE A 101 -2.51 -13.31 0.67
N GLU A 102 -3.50 -14.19 0.82
CA GLU A 102 -4.01 -15.10 -0.21
C GLU A 102 -5.24 -14.53 -0.91
N GLU A 103 -6.14 -13.92 -0.13
CA GLU A 103 -7.43 -13.44 -0.60
C GLU A 103 -7.81 -12.12 0.10
N ILE A 104 -8.47 -11.25 -0.64
CA ILE A 104 -9.03 -9.99 -0.14
C ILE A 104 -10.52 -9.98 -0.45
N GLY A 105 -11.34 -9.74 0.58
CA GLY A 105 -12.77 -9.55 0.46
C GLY A 105 -13.26 -8.22 1.04
N ASP A 106 -14.57 -8.03 1.04
CA ASP A 106 -15.17 -6.84 1.66
C ASP A 106 -15.06 -6.95 3.19
N GLY A 107 -14.15 -6.15 3.74
CA GLY A 107 -13.90 -6.12 5.17
C GLY A 107 -13.07 -7.27 5.74
N PHE A 108 -12.39 -8.06 4.92
CA PHE A 108 -11.47 -9.08 5.41
C PHE A 108 -10.27 -9.32 4.50
N VAL A 109 -9.22 -9.89 5.08
CA VAL A 109 -8.12 -10.53 4.34
C VAL A 109 -7.90 -11.92 4.89
N LYS A 110 -7.65 -12.90 4.01
CA LYS A 110 -7.23 -14.25 4.35
C LYS A 110 -5.75 -14.40 4.06
N LEU A 111 -5.00 -14.83 5.05
CA LEU A 111 -3.58 -15.11 4.93
C LEU A 111 -3.32 -16.52 4.41
N LYS A 112 -2.19 -16.74 3.76
CA LYS A 112 -1.76 -18.10 3.34
C LYS A 112 -1.63 -19.09 4.50
N SER A 113 -1.48 -18.60 5.73
CA SER A 113 -1.50 -19.43 6.94
C SER A 113 -2.89 -20.00 7.29
N GLY A 114 -3.93 -19.58 6.58
CA GLY A 114 -5.34 -19.91 6.89
C GLY A 114 -6.01 -18.92 7.84
N GLN A 115 -5.27 -18.02 8.49
CA GLN A 115 -5.84 -17.00 9.37
C GLN A 115 -6.64 -15.97 8.56
N THR A 116 -7.82 -15.61 9.06
CA THR A 116 -8.63 -14.50 8.53
C THR A 116 -8.62 -13.33 9.48
N LEU A 117 -8.31 -12.15 8.96
CA LEU A 117 -8.37 -10.88 9.68
C LEU A 117 -9.57 -10.09 9.17
N ASN A 118 -10.37 -9.56 10.09
CA ASN A 118 -11.54 -8.74 9.76
C ASN A 118 -11.27 -7.26 10.09
N GLY A 119 -11.83 -6.39 9.28
CA GLY A 119 -11.73 -4.94 9.45
C GLY A 119 -12.88 -4.22 8.75
N ASP A 120 -13.01 -2.94 9.00
CA ASP A 120 -13.99 -2.09 8.30
C ASP A 120 -13.53 -1.70 6.90
N MET A 121 -12.20 -1.78 6.66
CA MET A 121 -11.60 -1.37 5.40
C MET A 121 -10.32 -2.16 5.13
N VAL A 122 -10.14 -2.53 3.86
CA VAL A 122 -8.89 -3.08 3.35
C VAL A 122 -8.30 -2.09 2.36
N VAL A 123 -7.02 -1.78 2.52
CA VAL A 123 -6.24 -0.92 1.61
C VAL A 123 -5.08 -1.73 1.06
N TRP A 124 -4.97 -1.80 -0.26
CA TRP A 124 -3.90 -2.52 -0.93
C TRP A 124 -2.84 -1.55 -1.43
N THR A 125 -1.63 -1.68 -0.95
CA THR A 125 -0.47 -0.86 -1.36
C THR A 125 0.68 -1.69 -1.93
N ALA A 126 0.52 -3.02 -1.98
CA ALA A 126 1.56 -3.90 -2.45
C ALA A 126 1.56 -4.04 -3.98
N GLY A 127 2.75 -3.92 -4.56
CA GLY A 127 2.98 -4.08 -5.99
C GLY A 127 2.62 -2.85 -6.82
N ILE A 128 3.28 -2.78 -7.96
CA ILE A 128 3.08 -1.73 -8.97
C ILE A 128 2.69 -2.42 -10.26
N LYS A 129 1.68 -1.92 -10.93
CA LYS A 129 1.21 -2.41 -12.22
C LYS A 129 1.21 -1.27 -13.21
N ALA A 130 1.72 -1.52 -14.41
CA ALA A 130 1.60 -0.56 -15.49
C ALA A 130 0.13 -0.30 -15.84
N ASN A 131 -0.16 0.90 -16.37
CA ASN A 131 -1.53 1.26 -16.75
C ASN A 131 -2.03 0.33 -17.86
N GLU A 132 -3.19 -0.29 -17.64
CA GLU A 132 -3.77 -1.24 -18.62
C GLU A 132 -4.10 -0.60 -19.98
N PHE A 133 -4.31 0.73 -20.01
CA PHE A 133 -4.49 1.48 -21.24
C PHE A 133 -3.32 1.25 -22.21
N LEU A 134 -2.09 1.05 -21.74
CA LEU A 134 -0.92 0.81 -22.59
C LEU A 134 -1.10 -0.41 -23.49
N LYS A 135 -1.84 -1.42 -23.03
CA LYS A 135 -2.14 -2.63 -23.81
C LYS A 135 -3.04 -2.36 -25.03
N SER A 136 -3.79 -1.27 -25.02
CA SER A 136 -4.63 -0.87 -26.16
C SER A 136 -3.82 -0.22 -27.28
N ILE A 137 -2.56 0.13 -27.02
CA ILE A 137 -1.67 0.77 -28.00
C ILE A 137 -0.78 -0.32 -28.61
N ALA A 138 -1.26 -0.95 -29.68
CA ALA A 138 -0.64 -2.14 -30.29
C ALA A 138 0.82 -1.95 -30.77
N ILE A 139 1.25 -0.71 -30.96
CA ILE A 139 2.62 -0.38 -31.46
C ILE A 139 3.66 -0.28 -30.34
N LEU A 140 3.25 -0.30 -29.04
CA LEU A 140 4.21 -0.19 -27.94
C LEU A 140 4.86 -1.54 -27.64
N PRO A 141 6.19 -1.60 -27.49
CA PRO A 141 6.89 -2.79 -27.04
C PRO A 141 6.65 -2.96 -25.53
N LEU A 142 5.74 -3.85 -25.16
CA LEU A 142 5.39 -4.12 -23.78
C LEU A 142 6.06 -5.40 -23.27
N THR A 143 6.49 -5.39 -22.02
CA THR A 143 6.86 -6.60 -21.30
C THR A 143 5.63 -7.42 -20.92
N ASP A 144 5.82 -8.66 -20.44
CA ASP A 144 4.73 -9.51 -19.92
C ASP A 144 3.95 -8.83 -18.77
N LYS A 145 4.60 -7.89 -18.05
CA LYS A 145 3.99 -7.08 -17.00
C LYS A 145 3.26 -5.85 -17.51
N GLY A 146 3.21 -5.65 -18.83
CA GLY A 146 2.56 -4.51 -19.48
C GLY A 146 3.34 -3.19 -19.39
N LYS A 147 4.62 -3.23 -19.02
CA LYS A 147 5.51 -2.06 -18.98
C LYS A 147 6.14 -1.82 -20.35
N ILE A 148 6.38 -0.55 -20.68
CA ILE A 148 7.03 -0.14 -21.92
C ILE A 148 8.54 -0.38 -21.80
N VAL A 149 9.11 -1.10 -22.77
CA VAL A 149 10.57 -1.33 -22.84
C VAL A 149 11.25 -0.07 -23.36
N VAL A 150 12.22 0.42 -22.61
CA VAL A 150 13.00 1.63 -22.91
C VAL A 150 14.50 1.36 -22.89
N ASP A 151 15.27 2.23 -23.54
CA ASP A 151 16.73 2.27 -23.47
C ASP A 151 17.22 3.12 -22.27
N GLU A 152 18.54 3.28 -22.17
CA GLU A 152 19.20 4.08 -21.11
C GLU A 152 18.84 5.57 -21.13
N SER A 153 18.30 6.08 -22.23
CA SER A 153 17.78 7.44 -22.39
C SER A 153 16.28 7.54 -22.09
N LEU A 154 15.66 6.43 -21.61
CA LEU A 154 14.22 6.28 -21.40
C LEU A 154 13.40 6.39 -22.71
N GLN A 155 14.04 6.26 -23.85
CA GLN A 155 13.41 6.28 -25.18
C GLN A 155 12.86 4.88 -25.47
N VAL A 156 11.67 4.82 -26.07
CA VAL A 156 11.07 3.56 -26.54
C VAL A 156 11.88 3.02 -27.71
N GLN A 157 12.43 1.82 -27.61
CA GLN A 157 13.42 1.27 -28.54
C GLN A 157 13.01 1.34 -30.03
N VAL A 158 11.72 1.29 -30.32
CA VAL A 158 11.18 1.30 -31.70
C VAL A 158 10.83 2.72 -32.19
N TRP A 159 10.74 3.70 -31.29
CA TRP A 159 10.23 5.04 -31.58
C TRP A 159 11.13 6.15 -31.07
N LYS A 160 11.80 6.86 -31.98
CA LYS A 160 12.75 7.92 -31.62
C LYS A 160 12.16 9.16 -30.94
N ASN A 161 10.86 9.31 -30.97
CA ASN A 161 10.13 10.47 -30.43
C ASN A 161 9.18 10.12 -29.27
N ILE A 162 9.25 8.87 -28.76
CA ILE A 162 8.44 8.42 -27.63
C ILE A 162 9.37 8.05 -26.49
N PHE A 163 9.04 8.54 -25.29
CA PHE A 163 9.75 8.27 -24.04
C PHE A 163 8.77 7.76 -23.00
N ALA A 164 9.21 6.87 -22.13
CA ALA A 164 8.42 6.39 -21.01
C ALA A 164 9.20 6.51 -19.71
N ILE A 165 8.51 6.98 -18.66
CA ILE A 165 9.10 7.22 -17.35
C ILE A 165 8.22 6.64 -16.23
N GLY A 166 8.80 6.51 -15.03
CA GLY A 166 8.10 6.04 -13.84
C GLY A 166 7.68 4.58 -13.95
N ASP A 167 6.56 4.23 -13.32
CA ASP A 167 6.11 2.84 -13.16
C ASP A 167 5.64 2.17 -14.45
N ASN A 168 5.39 2.95 -15.51
CA ASN A 168 4.97 2.43 -16.81
C ASN A 168 6.13 1.92 -17.68
N GLN A 169 7.39 2.21 -17.31
CA GLN A 169 8.55 1.81 -18.06
C GLN A 169 9.28 0.63 -17.42
N GLU A 170 10.03 -0.12 -18.23
CA GLU A 170 11.02 -1.09 -17.80
C GLU A 170 12.31 -0.90 -18.57
N PHE A 171 13.34 -0.44 -17.84
CA PHE A 171 14.71 -0.38 -18.34
C PHE A 171 15.47 -1.59 -17.83
N ILE A 172 16.07 -2.35 -18.75
CA ILE A 172 16.95 -3.47 -18.42
C ILE A 172 18.38 -2.98 -18.49
N ASP A 173 19.06 -2.95 -17.35
CA ASP A 173 20.49 -2.61 -17.29
C ASP A 173 21.29 -3.59 -18.15
N PRO A 174 21.99 -3.10 -19.18
CA PRO A 174 22.74 -3.96 -20.10
C PRO A 174 23.88 -4.72 -19.42
N LYS A 175 24.38 -4.23 -18.28
CA LYS A 175 25.48 -4.88 -17.53
C LYS A 175 24.99 -6.02 -16.64
N THR A 176 23.88 -5.81 -15.94
CA THR A 176 23.35 -6.76 -14.97
C THR A 176 22.24 -7.64 -15.53
N GLN A 177 21.70 -7.31 -16.70
CA GLN A 177 20.55 -7.96 -17.33
C GLN A 177 19.31 -8.02 -16.40
N LYS A 178 19.20 -7.07 -15.49
CA LYS A 178 18.09 -6.97 -14.54
C LYS A 178 17.30 -5.67 -14.73
N PRO A 179 15.98 -5.70 -14.48
CA PRO A 179 15.18 -4.49 -14.47
C PRO A 179 15.71 -3.52 -13.41
N VAL A 180 15.86 -2.26 -13.80
CA VAL A 180 16.16 -1.16 -12.86
C VAL A 180 14.83 -0.67 -12.30
N PRO A 181 14.65 -0.64 -10.97
CA PRO A 181 13.45 -0.09 -10.35
C PRO A 181 13.23 1.35 -10.78
N ALA A 182 11.98 1.71 -11.09
CA ALA A 182 11.61 3.11 -11.25
C ALA A 182 11.72 3.81 -9.89
N LEU A 183 12.44 4.93 -9.87
CA LEU A 183 12.61 5.78 -8.69
C LEU A 183 11.52 6.86 -8.66
#